data_97de77145542942060b47c24256906c6
#
_entry.id   97de77145542942060b47c24256906c6
#
_cell.length_a   1.000
_cell.length_b   1.000
_cell.length_c   1.000
_cell.angle_alpha   90.00
_cell.angle_beta   90.00
_cell.angle_gamma   90.00
#
_symmetry.space_group_name_H-M   'P 1'
#
loop_
_entity.id
_entity.type
_entity.pdbx_description
1 polymer ?
#
loop_
_entity_poly.entity_id
_entity_poly.type
_entity_poly.pdbx_seq_one_letter_code
_entity_poly.pdbx_strand_id
1 'polypeptide(L)'
;MDKKRRISRVDVQVSIVTAVIVITSLICVYFFNYYITHEDMINSLQERSHSIYLYVDDYVDKTTFQNTKALTRDNPAYIRMKEKLEEVKASTNVRYLYTAEKNIKGEYVYLVDGLPYDSSDFRNPGDKIEQEIIPELEAALNDEIVLPNQIKNTEWGPIFISYFPIHKHHEVVGVLGIEFDATHQYKAFQIIRFGTPIIAAIACMLAVIIAVRLFKRISNPMYKDMANTDFLTGLKNRNAFELDIQNRQDEVLGILLADLNGLKKINDEYGHHIGDEYIRKAALIIGKCASTCPVYRFGGDEFIVLVKNADDNQLKTLCNRILAYEDTIPKDCDTPVSLSVGYAVYDPAEQASLQDVFQQADTQMYKMKKSRKK
;
A
#
# COMPACT_ATOMS: atom_id res chain seq x y z
N MET A 1 18.86 29.68 -1.69
CA MET A 1 18.07 28.97 -2.73
C MET A 1 18.22 27.43 -2.69
N ASP A 2 19.27 26.89 -2.12
CA ASP A 2 19.60 25.45 -2.22
C ASP A 2 18.88 24.54 -1.19
N LYS A 3 18.52 25.04 -0.02
CA LYS A 3 17.87 24.25 1.05
C LYS A 3 16.40 23.91 0.74
N LYS A 4 15.67 24.78 0.04
CA LYS A 4 14.29 24.50 -0.44
C LYS A 4 14.26 23.40 -1.51
N ARG A 5 15.30 23.29 -2.35
CA ARG A 5 15.46 22.21 -3.33
C ARG A 5 15.79 20.86 -2.70
N ARG A 6 16.51 20.85 -1.56
CA ARG A 6 16.86 19.61 -0.84
C ARG A 6 15.66 18.97 -0.13
N ILE A 7 14.81 19.76 0.53
CA ILE A 7 13.61 19.25 1.22
C ILE A 7 12.62 18.66 0.21
N SER A 8 12.39 19.34 -0.92
CA SER A 8 11.55 18.80 -2.00
C SER A 8 12.11 17.51 -2.63
N ARG A 9 13.43 17.32 -2.63
CA ARG A 9 14.06 16.07 -3.11
C ARG A 9 13.86 14.90 -2.14
N VAL A 10 13.97 15.13 -0.83
CA VAL A 10 13.79 14.07 0.17
C VAL A 10 12.33 13.59 0.17
N ASP A 11 11.37 14.50 0.14
CA ASP A 11 9.94 14.15 0.14
C ASP A 11 9.54 13.37 -1.13
N VAL A 12 10.08 13.78 -2.28
CA VAL A 12 9.89 13.06 -3.55
C VAL A 12 10.56 11.68 -3.52
N GLN A 13 11.77 11.59 -2.96
CA GLN A 13 12.47 10.31 -2.83
C GLN A 13 11.71 9.33 -1.92
N VAL A 14 11.22 9.78 -0.76
CA VAL A 14 10.41 8.96 0.15
C VAL A 14 9.12 8.50 -0.54
N SER A 15 8.45 9.39 -1.26
CA SER A 15 7.22 9.04 -2.00
C SER A 15 7.48 8.00 -3.09
N ILE A 16 8.59 8.13 -3.83
CA ILE A 16 8.99 7.17 -4.87
C ILE A 16 9.31 5.80 -4.23
N VAL A 17 10.11 5.78 -3.16
CA VAL A 17 10.47 4.53 -2.47
C VAL A 17 9.22 3.83 -1.93
N THR A 18 8.30 4.56 -1.31
CA THR A 18 7.04 4.01 -0.82
C THR A 18 6.19 3.46 -1.96
N ALA A 19 6.08 4.19 -3.08
CA ALA A 19 5.35 3.71 -4.26
C ALA A 19 5.97 2.43 -4.83
N VAL A 20 7.29 2.35 -4.93
CA VAL A 20 8.01 1.15 -5.39
C VAL A 20 7.73 -0.03 -4.46
N ILE A 21 7.80 0.14 -3.14
CA ILE A 21 7.53 -0.92 -2.16
C ILE A 21 6.09 -1.43 -2.31
N VAL A 22 5.11 -0.53 -2.40
CA VAL A 22 3.69 -0.90 -2.56
C VAL A 22 3.45 -1.65 -3.86
N ILE A 23 3.98 -1.15 -4.98
CA ILE A 23 3.83 -1.81 -6.29
C ILE A 23 4.49 -3.19 -6.28
N THR A 24 5.71 -3.30 -5.74
CA THR A 24 6.41 -4.59 -5.64
C THR A 24 5.63 -5.58 -4.77
N SER A 25 5.09 -5.14 -3.62
CA SER A 25 4.26 -5.98 -2.76
C SER A 25 3.00 -6.48 -3.48
N LEU A 26 2.30 -5.61 -4.22
CA LEU A 26 1.12 -5.99 -4.98
C LEU A 26 1.45 -7.01 -6.10
N ILE A 27 2.57 -6.83 -6.78
CA ILE A 27 3.06 -7.76 -7.80
C ILE A 27 3.37 -9.13 -7.16
N CYS A 28 4.07 -9.16 -6.03
CA CYS A 28 4.37 -10.39 -5.30
C CYS A 28 3.09 -11.11 -4.85
N VAL A 29 2.14 -10.40 -4.26
CA VAL A 29 0.85 -10.97 -3.84
C VAL A 29 0.06 -11.51 -5.03
N TYR A 30 0.07 -10.80 -6.17
CA TYR A 30 -0.60 -11.27 -7.38
C TYR A 30 0.01 -12.58 -7.88
N PHE A 31 1.32 -12.66 -8.04
CA PHE A 31 1.98 -13.89 -8.51
C PHE A 31 1.79 -15.04 -7.55
N PHE A 32 1.86 -14.78 -6.25
CA PHE A 32 1.65 -15.81 -5.22
C PHE A 32 0.22 -16.37 -5.29
N ASN A 33 -0.81 -15.51 -5.32
CA ASN A 33 -2.19 -15.96 -5.45
C ASN A 33 -2.46 -16.67 -6.77
N TYR A 34 -1.91 -16.13 -7.88
CA TYR A 34 -2.04 -16.75 -9.19
C TYR A 34 -1.47 -18.17 -9.19
N TYR A 35 -0.27 -18.34 -8.67
CA TYR A 35 0.42 -19.62 -8.63
C TYR A 35 -0.34 -20.63 -7.77
N ILE A 36 -0.70 -20.26 -6.54
CA ILE A 36 -1.43 -21.15 -5.62
C ILE A 36 -2.78 -21.55 -6.22
N THR A 37 -3.55 -20.60 -6.74
CA THR A 37 -4.88 -20.90 -7.29
C THR A 37 -4.78 -21.79 -8.52
N HIS A 38 -3.76 -21.60 -9.36
CA HIS A 38 -3.53 -22.45 -10.52
C HIS A 38 -3.16 -23.88 -10.09
N GLU A 39 -2.20 -24.05 -9.20
CA GLU A 39 -1.81 -25.37 -8.70
C GLU A 39 -2.94 -26.10 -8.00
N ASP A 40 -3.65 -25.44 -7.10
CA ASP A 40 -4.77 -26.03 -6.37
C ASP A 40 -5.87 -26.51 -7.33
N MET A 41 -6.19 -25.71 -8.33
CA MET A 41 -7.15 -26.08 -9.38
C MET A 41 -6.72 -27.31 -10.16
N ILE A 42 -5.47 -27.36 -10.61
CA ILE A 42 -4.93 -28.47 -11.39
C ILE A 42 -4.86 -29.74 -10.53
N ASN A 43 -4.30 -29.64 -9.32
CA ASN A 43 -4.19 -30.77 -8.40
C ASN A 43 -5.58 -31.36 -8.07
N SER A 44 -6.58 -30.51 -7.84
CA SER A 44 -7.96 -30.95 -7.59
C SER A 44 -8.55 -31.74 -8.76
N LEU A 45 -8.28 -31.32 -10.01
CA LEU A 45 -8.72 -32.05 -11.20
C LEU A 45 -7.96 -33.35 -11.40
N GLN A 46 -6.65 -33.38 -11.13
CA GLN A 46 -5.82 -34.58 -11.18
C GLN A 46 -6.25 -35.61 -10.14
N GLU A 47 -6.46 -35.21 -8.87
CA GLU A 47 -6.92 -36.10 -7.80
C GLU A 47 -8.30 -36.70 -8.12
N ARG A 48 -9.18 -35.87 -8.67
CA ARG A 48 -10.51 -36.31 -9.10
C ARG A 48 -10.43 -37.31 -10.26
N SER A 49 -9.58 -37.07 -11.26
CA SER A 49 -9.31 -38.00 -12.35
C SER A 49 -8.81 -39.32 -11.83
N HIS A 50 -7.84 -39.29 -10.92
CA HIS A 50 -7.24 -40.49 -10.33
C HIS A 50 -8.26 -41.30 -9.52
N SER A 51 -9.12 -40.64 -8.75
CA SER A 51 -10.19 -41.29 -7.99
C SER A 51 -11.20 -42.01 -8.88
N ILE A 52 -11.56 -41.37 -10.01
CA ILE A 52 -12.47 -41.98 -10.99
C ILE A 52 -11.79 -43.16 -11.66
N TYR A 53 -10.53 -43.04 -12.05
CA TYR A 53 -9.76 -44.15 -12.61
C TYR A 53 -9.77 -45.36 -11.69
N LEU A 54 -9.39 -45.22 -10.42
CA LEU A 54 -9.37 -46.32 -9.46
C LEU A 54 -10.72 -47.00 -9.32
N TYR A 55 -11.80 -46.23 -9.33
CA TYR A 55 -13.15 -46.78 -9.25
C TYR A 55 -13.54 -47.55 -10.53
N VAL A 56 -13.21 -47.00 -11.71
CA VAL A 56 -13.56 -47.63 -13.01
C VAL A 56 -12.73 -48.85 -13.26
N ASP A 57 -11.43 -48.84 -12.95
CA ASP A 57 -10.46 -49.96 -13.23
C ASP A 57 -10.92 -51.26 -12.58
N ASP A 58 -11.59 -51.22 -11.41
CA ASP A 58 -12.12 -52.39 -10.74
C ASP A 58 -13.30 -53.03 -11.48
N TYR A 59 -13.99 -52.28 -12.36
CA TYR A 59 -15.17 -52.77 -13.09
C TYR A 59 -14.89 -53.06 -14.56
N VAL A 60 -13.74 -52.64 -15.07
CA VAL A 60 -13.35 -52.85 -16.47
C VAL A 60 -13.06 -54.31 -16.72
N ASP A 61 -13.79 -54.96 -17.63
CA ASP A 61 -13.50 -56.29 -18.06
C ASP A 61 -12.26 -56.29 -19.02
N LYS A 62 -11.09 -56.52 -18.43
CA LYS A 62 -9.80 -56.45 -19.07
C LYS A 62 -9.59 -57.54 -20.16
N THR A 63 -10.50 -58.56 -20.25
CA THR A 63 -10.47 -59.55 -21.31
C THR A 63 -10.98 -59.07 -22.65
N THR A 64 -11.72 -57.98 -22.66
CA THR A 64 -12.34 -57.39 -23.86
C THR A 64 -11.34 -56.65 -24.73
N PHE A 65 -10.25 -56.11 -24.15
CA PHE A 65 -9.29 -55.26 -24.83
C PHE A 65 -8.41 -55.98 -25.89
N GLN A 66 -8.27 -57.24 -25.88
CA GLN A 66 -7.44 -57.94 -26.86
C GLN A 66 -8.21 -58.54 -28.04
N ASN A 67 -9.52 -58.37 -28.06
CA ASN A 67 -10.39 -58.98 -29.05
C ASN A 67 -11.39 -57.99 -29.68
N THR A 68 -10.85 -56.97 -30.35
CA THR A 68 -11.59 -55.88 -30.95
C THR A 68 -12.70 -56.32 -31.95
N LYS A 69 -12.57 -57.55 -32.53
CA LYS A 69 -13.58 -58.09 -33.40
C LYS A 69 -14.80 -58.64 -32.67
N ALA A 70 -14.73 -58.85 -31.37
CA ALA A 70 -15.79 -59.41 -30.55
C ALA A 70 -16.61 -58.32 -29.83
N LEU A 71 -16.18 -57.06 -29.84
CA LEU A 71 -16.86 -55.93 -29.19
C LEU A 71 -17.91 -55.32 -30.14
N THR A 72 -19.01 -56.03 -30.31
CA THR A 72 -20.22 -55.48 -30.90
C THR A 72 -21.14 -54.94 -29.80
N ARG A 73 -22.05 -54.04 -30.12
CA ARG A 73 -23.01 -53.48 -29.20
C ARG A 73 -23.88 -54.52 -28.47
N ASP A 74 -23.98 -55.72 -29.07
CA ASP A 74 -24.77 -56.85 -28.51
C ASP A 74 -23.94 -57.76 -27.56
N ASN A 75 -22.65 -57.49 -27.42
CA ASN A 75 -21.79 -58.26 -26.54
C ASN A 75 -22.11 -57.97 -25.07
N PRO A 76 -22.44 -58.96 -24.23
CA PRO A 76 -22.76 -58.74 -22.82
C PRO A 76 -21.65 -58.04 -22.00
N ALA A 77 -20.36 -58.24 -22.37
CA ALA A 77 -19.23 -57.58 -21.71
C ALA A 77 -19.19 -56.08 -22.10
N TYR A 78 -19.44 -55.77 -23.37
CA TYR A 78 -19.59 -54.36 -23.80
C TYR A 78 -20.73 -53.67 -23.10
N ILE A 79 -21.91 -54.28 -23.01
CA ILE A 79 -23.11 -53.70 -22.41
C ILE A 79 -22.82 -53.38 -20.92
N ARG A 80 -22.27 -54.34 -20.16
CA ARG A 80 -21.95 -54.09 -18.74
C ARG A 80 -20.95 -52.97 -18.54
N MET A 81 -19.92 -52.91 -19.37
CA MET A 81 -18.92 -51.83 -19.29
C MET A 81 -19.52 -50.48 -19.67
N LYS A 82 -20.33 -50.47 -20.72
CA LYS A 82 -21.06 -49.26 -21.16
C LYS A 82 -21.97 -48.70 -20.07
N GLU A 83 -22.83 -49.55 -19.48
CA GLU A 83 -23.71 -49.17 -18.37
C GLU A 83 -22.92 -48.62 -17.18
N LYS A 84 -21.76 -49.22 -16.88
CA LYS A 84 -20.91 -48.74 -15.78
C LYS A 84 -20.26 -47.39 -16.07
N LEU A 85 -19.74 -47.16 -17.27
CA LEU A 85 -19.20 -45.87 -17.66
C LEU A 85 -20.28 -44.76 -17.68
N GLU A 86 -21.52 -45.09 -18.10
CA GLU A 86 -22.66 -44.17 -18.05
C GLU A 86 -23.02 -43.81 -16.59
N GLU A 87 -23.07 -44.78 -15.70
CA GLU A 87 -23.35 -44.57 -14.27
C GLU A 87 -22.28 -43.66 -13.63
N VAL A 88 -20.99 -43.93 -13.86
CA VAL A 88 -19.89 -43.12 -13.35
C VAL A 88 -19.92 -41.72 -13.92
N LYS A 89 -20.13 -41.59 -15.24
CA LYS A 89 -20.26 -40.30 -15.90
C LYS A 89 -21.41 -39.47 -15.29
N ALA A 90 -22.59 -40.09 -15.07
CA ALA A 90 -23.74 -39.39 -14.52
C ALA A 90 -23.49 -38.93 -13.07
N SER A 91 -22.77 -39.70 -12.24
CA SER A 91 -22.49 -39.41 -10.85
C SER A 91 -21.32 -38.45 -10.62
N THR A 92 -20.37 -38.33 -11.57
CA THR A 92 -19.12 -37.60 -11.40
C THR A 92 -19.04 -36.27 -12.18
N ASN A 93 -20.05 -35.96 -13.01
CA ASN A 93 -20.07 -34.79 -13.89
C ASN A 93 -18.84 -34.72 -14.82
N VAL A 94 -18.35 -35.88 -15.26
CA VAL A 94 -17.34 -36.01 -16.30
C VAL A 94 -18.00 -35.75 -17.65
N ARG A 95 -17.36 -35.03 -18.55
CA ARG A 95 -17.89 -34.70 -19.87
C ARG A 95 -17.79 -35.90 -20.79
N TYR A 96 -16.61 -36.50 -20.88
CA TYR A 96 -16.35 -37.72 -21.65
C TYR A 96 -15.60 -38.72 -20.79
N LEU A 97 -16.05 -39.98 -20.84
CA LEU A 97 -15.45 -41.12 -20.16
C LEU A 97 -15.46 -42.30 -21.12
N TYR A 98 -14.32 -42.72 -21.56
CA TYR A 98 -14.20 -43.75 -22.60
C TYR A 98 -12.97 -44.62 -22.40
N THR A 99 -13.00 -45.80 -23.05
CA THR A 99 -11.81 -46.64 -23.17
C THR A 99 -11.33 -46.69 -24.62
N ALA A 100 -10.02 -46.79 -24.77
CA ALA A 100 -9.34 -46.81 -26.07
C ALA A 100 -8.22 -47.86 -26.09
N GLU A 101 -7.89 -48.29 -27.31
CA GLU A 101 -6.74 -49.21 -27.50
C GLU A 101 -6.05 -48.93 -28.84
N LYS A 102 -4.87 -49.52 -29.01
CA LYS A 102 -4.21 -49.66 -30.32
C LYS A 102 -4.59 -51.03 -30.94
N ASN A 103 -5.32 -51.06 -32.03
CA ASN A 103 -5.78 -52.30 -32.64
C ASN A 103 -4.64 -53.02 -33.34
N ILE A 104 -4.91 -54.26 -33.80
CA ILE A 104 -3.93 -55.11 -34.51
C ILE A 104 -3.38 -54.51 -35.82
N LYS A 105 -4.07 -53.48 -36.37
CA LYS A 105 -3.61 -52.74 -37.56
C LYS A 105 -2.74 -51.56 -37.19
N GLY A 106 -2.49 -51.32 -35.89
CA GLY A 106 -1.75 -50.18 -35.39
C GLY A 106 -2.56 -48.87 -35.33
N GLU A 107 -3.91 -48.91 -35.51
CA GLU A 107 -4.78 -47.73 -35.40
C GLU A 107 -5.27 -47.55 -33.97
N TYR A 108 -5.38 -46.29 -33.53
CA TYR A 108 -5.94 -45.96 -32.22
C TYR A 108 -7.47 -45.85 -32.38
N VAL A 109 -8.22 -46.61 -31.56
CA VAL A 109 -9.66 -46.73 -31.66
C VAL A 109 -10.36 -46.66 -30.33
N TYR A 110 -11.57 -46.11 -30.31
CA TYR A 110 -12.47 -46.20 -29.18
C TYR A 110 -12.98 -47.63 -29.01
N LEU A 111 -13.11 -48.07 -27.77
CA LEU A 111 -13.73 -49.35 -27.44
C LEU A 111 -15.10 -49.18 -26.80
N VAL A 112 -15.19 -48.54 -25.68
CA VAL A 112 -16.46 -48.26 -24.99
C VAL A 112 -16.52 -46.80 -24.64
N ASP A 113 -17.60 -46.14 -24.99
CA ASP A 113 -17.87 -44.75 -24.71
C ASP A 113 -19.01 -44.64 -23.66
N GLY A 114 -18.82 -43.87 -22.61
CA GLY A 114 -19.78 -43.60 -21.55
C GLY A 114 -20.89 -42.63 -21.92
N LEU A 115 -20.95 -42.14 -23.19
CA LEU A 115 -22.04 -41.28 -23.65
C LEU A 115 -23.30 -42.12 -23.99
N PRO A 116 -24.51 -41.56 -23.84
CA PRO A 116 -25.73 -42.21 -24.33
C PRO A 116 -25.65 -42.43 -25.83
N TYR A 117 -26.30 -43.49 -26.33
CA TYR A 117 -26.30 -43.84 -27.78
C TYR A 117 -26.90 -42.80 -28.71
N ASP A 118 -27.76 -41.96 -28.20
CA ASP A 118 -28.40 -40.84 -28.93
C ASP A 118 -27.61 -39.56 -28.92
N SER A 119 -26.48 -39.54 -28.23
CA SER A 119 -25.57 -38.38 -28.20
C SER A 119 -24.89 -38.19 -29.55
N SER A 120 -24.82 -36.93 -30.03
CA SER A 120 -24.11 -36.57 -31.27
C SER A 120 -22.61 -36.89 -31.22
N ASP A 121 -22.05 -36.91 -30.01
CA ASP A 121 -20.62 -37.09 -29.79
C ASP A 121 -20.25 -38.56 -29.48
N PHE A 122 -21.27 -39.46 -29.45
CA PHE A 122 -21.07 -40.87 -29.13
C PHE A 122 -20.12 -41.55 -30.14
N ARG A 123 -19.15 -42.32 -29.65
CA ARG A 123 -18.19 -43.08 -30.42
C ARG A 123 -18.50 -44.57 -30.37
N ASN A 124 -18.57 -45.20 -31.54
CA ASN A 124 -18.76 -46.65 -31.62
C ASN A 124 -17.45 -47.42 -31.39
N PRO A 125 -17.52 -48.67 -30.97
CA PRO A 125 -16.36 -49.54 -30.95
C PRO A 125 -15.70 -49.59 -32.30
N GLY A 126 -14.40 -49.28 -32.37
CA GLY A 126 -13.63 -49.24 -33.60
C GLY A 126 -13.60 -47.89 -34.34
N ASP A 127 -14.33 -46.90 -33.88
CA ASP A 127 -14.19 -45.54 -34.40
C ASP A 127 -12.77 -45.00 -34.09
N LYS A 128 -12.19 -44.30 -35.08
CA LYS A 128 -10.82 -43.78 -34.95
C LYS A 128 -10.77 -42.62 -34.00
N ILE A 129 -9.70 -42.61 -33.23
CA ILE A 129 -9.38 -41.53 -32.30
C ILE A 129 -8.83 -40.32 -33.06
N GLU A 130 -9.16 -39.12 -32.62
CA GLU A 130 -8.71 -37.85 -33.19
C GLU A 130 -7.19 -37.71 -33.04
N GLN A 131 -6.54 -37.23 -34.10
CA GLN A 131 -5.08 -37.16 -34.20
C GLN A 131 -4.46 -36.27 -33.10
N GLU A 132 -5.21 -35.30 -32.59
CA GLU A 132 -4.74 -34.33 -31.58
C GLU A 132 -4.44 -34.96 -30.22
N ILE A 133 -5.13 -36.07 -29.89
CA ILE A 133 -5.00 -36.74 -28.58
C ILE A 133 -4.16 -38.02 -28.65
N ILE A 134 -3.70 -38.41 -29.83
CA ILE A 134 -2.88 -39.61 -30.01
C ILE A 134 -1.59 -39.56 -29.20
N PRO A 135 -0.82 -38.45 -29.13
CA PRO A 135 0.44 -38.44 -28.38
C PRO A 135 0.27 -38.79 -26.89
N GLU A 136 -0.78 -38.22 -26.25
CA GLU A 136 -1.09 -38.46 -24.85
C GLU A 136 -1.63 -39.90 -24.64
N LEU A 137 -2.44 -40.37 -25.58
CA LEU A 137 -2.92 -41.75 -25.56
C LEU A 137 -1.76 -42.80 -25.72
N GLU A 138 -0.81 -42.49 -26.60
CA GLU A 138 0.37 -43.36 -26.79
C GLU A 138 1.26 -43.40 -25.56
N ALA A 139 1.43 -42.26 -24.87
CA ALA A 139 2.15 -42.23 -23.60
C ALA A 139 1.46 -43.14 -22.55
N ALA A 140 0.11 -43.08 -22.49
CA ALA A 140 -0.63 -43.96 -21.58
C ALA A 140 -0.56 -45.46 -21.97
N LEU A 141 -0.53 -45.76 -23.26
CA LEU A 141 -0.27 -47.14 -23.73
C LEU A 141 1.15 -47.63 -23.44
N ASN A 142 2.11 -46.74 -23.25
CA ASN A 142 3.47 -47.05 -22.80
C ASN A 142 3.63 -47.04 -21.26
N ASP A 143 2.53 -47.18 -20.53
CA ASP A 143 2.48 -47.25 -19.07
C ASP A 143 2.73 -45.91 -18.33
N GLU A 144 2.49 -44.78 -18.97
CA GLU A 144 2.57 -43.49 -18.32
C GLU A 144 1.17 -43.02 -17.91
N ILE A 145 1.00 -42.57 -16.66
CA ILE A 145 -0.20 -41.88 -16.25
C ILE A 145 -0.11 -40.41 -16.75
N VAL A 146 -1.00 -40.07 -17.67
CA VAL A 146 -1.02 -38.71 -18.27
C VAL A 146 -1.97 -37.82 -17.50
N LEU A 147 -1.40 -36.97 -16.66
CA LEU A 147 -2.12 -35.94 -15.90
C LEU A 147 -1.58 -34.56 -16.36
N PRO A 148 -2.38 -33.82 -17.16
CA PRO A 148 -1.93 -32.54 -17.66
C PRO A 148 -1.81 -31.50 -16.57
N ASN A 149 -0.89 -30.57 -16.72
CA ASN A 149 -0.66 -29.45 -15.82
C ASN A 149 -1.37 -28.15 -16.22
N GLN A 150 -2.28 -28.23 -17.21
CA GLN A 150 -3.05 -27.09 -17.70
C GLN A 150 -4.37 -27.53 -18.32
N ILE A 151 -5.35 -26.62 -18.30
CA ILE A 151 -6.61 -26.77 -19.02
C ILE A 151 -6.36 -26.45 -20.49
N LYS A 152 -6.73 -27.37 -21.40
CA LYS A 152 -6.70 -27.14 -22.84
C LYS A 152 -7.98 -26.40 -23.28
N ASN A 153 -7.82 -25.34 -24.08
CA ASN A 153 -8.96 -24.67 -24.69
C ASN A 153 -9.15 -25.20 -26.09
N THR A 154 -10.19 -25.99 -26.30
CA THR A 154 -10.53 -26.64 -27.57
C THR A 154 -11.72 -25.96 -28.24
N GLU A 155 -12.07 -26.40 -29.46
CA GLU A 155 -13.29 -25.94 -30.15
C GLU A 155 -14.56 -26.20 -29.34
N TRP A 156 -14.56 -27.21 -28.47
CA TRP A 156 -15.68 -27.55 -27.58
C TRP A 156 -15.61 -26.84 -26.21
N GLY A 157 -14.64 -25.92 -26.04
CA GLY A 157 -14.43 -25.18 -24.79
C GLY A 157 -13.24 -25.66 -23.98
N PRO A 158 -13.06 -25.10 -22.76
CA PRO A 158 -11.99 -25.51 -21.87
C PRO A 158 -12.22 -26.90 -21.31
N ILE A 159 -11.28 -27.83 -21.56
CA ILE A 159 -11.33 -29.21 -21.08
C ILE A 159 -10.05 -29.58 -20.35
N PHE A 160 -10.18 -30.49 -19.38
CA PHE A 160 -9.06 -31.14 -18.70
C PHE A 160 -9.12 -32.63 -18.99
N ILE A 161 -8.10 -33.14 -19.65
CA ILE A 161 -8.06 -34.51 -20.18
C ILE A 161 -6.99 -35.28 -19.44
N SER A 162 -7.35 -36.45 -18.91
CA SER A 162 -6.42 -37.37 -18.25
C SER A 162 -6.51 -38.73 -18.88
N TYR A 163 -5.36 -39.43 -19.02
CA TYR A 163 -5.30 -40.80 -19.55
C TYR A 163 -4.61 -41.72 -18.56
N PHE A 164 -5.22 -42.87 -18.34
CA PHE A 164 -4.74 -43.87 -17.40
C PHE A 164 -4.58 -45.22 -18.10
N PRO A 165 -3.43 -45.92 -17.94
CA PRO A 165 -3.25 -47.23 -18.52
C PRO A 165 -4.14 -48.27 -17.82
N ILE A 166 -4.76 -49.16 -18.60
CA ILE A 166 -5.55 -50.30 -18.10
C ILE A 166 -4.67 -51.55 -18.21
N HIS A 167 -4.43 -52.19 -17.07
CA HIS A 167 -3.51 -53.33 -17.00
C HIS A 167 -4.25 -54.67 -16.92
N LYS A 168 -3.67 -55.67 -17.65
CA LYS A 168 -4.04 -57.07 -17.48
C LYS A 168 -2.73 -57.87 -17.32
N HIS A 169 -2.58 -58.56 -16.18
CA HIS A 169 -1.36 -59.35 -15.87
C HIS A 169 -0.05 -58.58 -16.06
N HIS A 170 0.01 -57.30 -15.64
CA HIS A 170 1.15 -56.39 -15.78
C HIS A 170 1.43 -55.86 -17.21
N GLU A 171 0.58 -56.16 -18.17
CA GLU A 171 0.64 -55.56 -19.51
C GLU A 171 -0.44 -54.53 -19.71
N VAL A 172 -0.10 -53.40 -20.34
CA VAL A 172 -1.10 -52.40 -20.70
C VAL A 172 -1.90 -52.91 -21.89
N VAL A 173 -3.22 -53.05 -21.71
CA VAL A 173 -4.13 -53.58 -22.74
C VAL A 173 -5.00 -52.48 -23.36
N GLY A 174 -5.07 -51.34 -22.73
CA GLY A 174 -5.86 -50.20 -23.20
C GLY A 174 -5.68 -48.99 -22.31
N VAL A 175 -6.43 -47.94 -22.56
CA VAL A 175 -6.38 -46.67 -21.86
C VAL A 175 -7.79 -46.24 -21.46
N LEU A 176 -7.94 -45.71 -20.28
CA LEU A 176 -9.12 -44.96 -19.83
C LEU A 176 -8.89 -43.47 -20.04
N GLY A 177 -9.71 -42.84 -20.89
CA GLY A 177 -9.76 -41.40 -21.08
C GLY A 177 -10.84 -40.77 -20.18
N ILE A 178 -10.47 -39.76 -19.43
CA ILE A 178 -11.35 -39.00 -18.53
C ILE A 178 -11.24 -37.51 -18.87
N GLU A 179 -12.34 -36.91 -19.31
CA GLU A 179 -12.36 -35.52 -19.72
C GLU A 179 -13.40 -34.72 -18.91
N PHE A 180 -12.94 -33.70 -18.24
CA PHE A 180 -13.81 -32.78 -17.50
C PHE A 180 -14.10 -31.50 -18.28
N ASP A 181 -15.34 -31.06 -18.22
CA ASP A 181 -15.66 -29.66 -18.57
C ASP A 181 -15.05 -28.73 -17.52
N ALA A 182 -14.01 -28.03 -17.93
CA ALA A 182 -13.29 -27.09 -17.07
C ALA A 182 -13.73 -25.62 -17.30
N THR A 183 -14.87 -25.40 -17.95
CA THR A 183 -15.34 -24.04 -18.31
C THR A 183 -15.48 -23.15 -17.09
N HIS A 184 -16.03 -23.67 -15.99
CA HIS A 184 -16.21 -22.90 -14.77
C HIS A 184 -14.86 -22.53 -14.11
N GLN A 185 -13.97 -23.51 -13.98
CA GLN A 185 -12.63 -23.34 -13.42
C GLN A 185 -11.79 -22.36 -14.27
N TYR A 186 -11.84 -22.53 -15.57
CA TYR A 186 -11.16 -21.67 -16.52
C TYR A 186 -11.65 -20.22 -16.44
N LYS A 187 -12.96 -19.98 -16.38
CA LYS A 187 -13.54 -18.65 -16.20
C LYS A 187 -13.11 -18.00 -14.89
N ALA A 188 -13.20 -18.75 -13.78
CA ALA A 188 -12.76 -18.25 -12.48
C ALA A 188 -11.28 -17.86 -12.50
N PHE A 189 -10.44 -18.69 -13.09
CA PHE A 189 -9.02 -18.41 -13.25
C PHE A 189 -8.73 -17.20 -14.14
N GLN A 190 -9.48 -17.02 -15.23
CA GLN A 190 -9.36 -15.83 -16.10
C GLN A 190 -9.75 -14.54 -15.37
N ILE A 191 -10.76 -14.59 -14.48
CA ILE A 191 -11.12 -13.43 -13.64
C ILE A 191 -9.95 -13.05 -12.73
N ILE A 192 -9.30 -14.01 -12.10
CA ILE A 192 -8.12 -13.76 -11.27
C ILE A 192 -6.97 -13.22 -12.11
N ARG A 193 -6.69 -13.84 -13.25
CA ARG A 193 -5.59 -13.48 -14.14
C ARG A 193 -5.66 -12.05 -14.65
N PHE A 194 -6.84 -11.58 -15.04
CA PHE A 194 -7.03 -10.26 -15.64
C PHE A 194 -7.67 -9.25 -14.68
N GLY A 195 -8.60 -9.67 -13.84
CA GLY A 195 -9.32 -8.79 -12.94
C GLY A 195 -8.44 -8.23 -11.81
N THR A 196 -7.62 -9.09 -11.20
CA THR A 196 -6.76 -8.66 -10.08
C THR A 196 -5.76 -7.57 -10.46
N PRO A 197 -5.01 -7.65 -11.59
CA PRO A 197 -4.12 -6.57 -12.01
C PRO A 197 -4.85 -5.27 -12.31
N ILE A 198 -6.06 -5.33 -12.88
CA ILE A 198 -6.86 -4.14 -13.17
C ILE A 198 -7.27 -3.44 -11.87
N ILE A 199 -7.77 -4.20 -10.88
CA ILE A 199 -8.15 -3.67 -9.57
C ILE A 199 -6.93 -3.05 -8.86
N ALA A 200 -5.79 -3.74 -8.90
CA ALA A 200 -4.54 -3.25 -8.33
C ALA A 200 -4.08 -1.94 -9.00
N ALA A 201 -4.17 -1.84 -10.33
CA ALA A 201 -3.82 -0.62 -11.06
C ALA A 201 -4.73 0.57 -10.69
N ILE A 202 -6.05 0.33 -10.56
CA ILE A 202 -7.01 1.36 -10.11
C ILE A 202 -6.71 1.80 -8.69
N ALA A 203 -6.44 0.87 -7.78
CA ALA A 203 -6.09 1.17 -6.38
C ALA A 203 -4.80 1.99 -6.28
N CYS A 204 -3.75 1.64 -7.05
CA CYS A 204 -2.52 2.40 -7.13
C CYS A 204 -2.75 3.82 -7.67
N MET A 205 -3.55 3.98 -8.71
CA MET A 205 -3.88 5.30 -9.26
C MET A 205 -4.60 6.18 -8.22
N LEU A 206 -5.57 5.65 -7.50
CA LEU A 206 -6.27 6.36 -6.44
C LEU A 206 -5.31 6.75 -5.31
N ALA A 207 -4.43 5.83 -4.88
CA ALA A 207 -3.42 6.11 -3.86
C ALA A 207 -2.48 7.24 -4.27
N VAL A 208 -2.02 7.28 -5.52
CA VAL A 208 -1.19 8.38 -6.06
C VAL A 208 -1.95 9.70 -6.04
N ILE A 209 -3.21 9.73 -6.47
CA ILE A 209 -4.03 10.94 -6.46
C ILE A 209 -4.18 11.48 -5.03
N ILE A 210 -4.47 10.61 -4.06
CA ILE A 210 -4.60 10.98 -2.65
C ILE A 210 -3.26 11.50 -2.12
N ALA A 211 -2.16 10.81 -2.39
CA ALA A 211 -0.82 11.22 -1.95
C ALA A 211 -0.45 12.60 -2.50
N VAL A 212 -0.68 12.86 -3.79
CA VAL A 212 -0.42 14.18 -4.41
C VAL A 212 -1.27 15.28 -3.78
N ARG A 213 -2.56 15.03 -3.48
CA ARG A 213 -3.44 16.00 -2.83
C ARG A 213 -2.99 16.30 -1.39
N LEU A 214 -2.67 15.27 -0.60
CA LEU A 214 -2.16 15.42 0.75
C LEU A 214 -0.82 16.18 0.75
N PHE A 215 0.08 15.84 -0.15
CA PHE A 215 1.38 16.53 -0.29
C PHE A 215 1.21 18.01 -0.63
N LYS A 216 0.34 18.35 -1.59
CA LYS A 216 0.02 19.76 -1.91
C LYS A 216 -0.54 20.50 -0.70
N ARG A 217 -1.38 19.87 0.10
CA ARG A 217 -1.95 20.45 1.31
C ARG A 217 -0.89 20.73 2.38
N ILE A 218 -0.01 19.77 2.66
CA ILE A 218 1.06 19.88 3.68
C ILE A 218 2.15 20.86 3.22
N SER A 219 2.49 20.89 1.95
CA SER A 219 3.53 21.75 1.37
C SER A 219 3.04 23.17 1.01
N ASN A 220 1.76 23.48 1.24
CA ASN A 220 1.22 24.78 0.94
C ASN A 220 1.89 25.85 1.84
N PRO A 221 2.46 26.94 1.28
CA PRO A 221 3.05 28.04 2.03
C PRO A 221 2.11 28.61 3.09
N MET A 222 0.82 28.71 2.78
CA MET A 222 -0.21 29.23 3.70
C MET A 222 -0.31 28.41 5.02
N TYR A 223 -0.14 27.08 4.97
CA TYR A 223 -0.10 26.25 6.19
C TYR A 223 1.19 26.44 6.99
N LYS A 224 2.33 26.71 6.30
CA LYS A 224 3.58 27.03 6.99
C LYS A 224 3.52 28.39 7.67
N ASP A 225 2.92 29.37 7.01
CA ASP A 225 2.74 30.71 7.59
C ASP A 225 1.77 30.65 8.79
N MET A 226 0.65 29.94 8.68
CA MET A 226 -0.27 29.73 9.80
C MET A 226 0.38 28.96 10.96
N ALA A 227 1.22 27.96 10.70
CA ALA A 227 1.91 27.19 11.73
C ALA A 227 3.01 27.98 12.45
N ASN A 228 3.53 29.07 11.84
CA ASN A 228 4.65 29.86 12.33
C ASN A 228 4.28 31.28 12.76
N THR A 229 2.98 31.61 12.72
CA THR A 229 2.48 32.96 13.07
C THR A 229 1.57 32.89 14.29
N ASP A 230 1.67 33.85 15.20
CA ASP A 230 0.76 34.03 16.31
C ASP A 230 -0.49 34.77 15.84
N PHE A 231 -1.69 34.17 16.02
CA PHE A 231 -2.95 34.70 15.52
C PHE A 231 -3.39 36.02 16.18
N LEU A 232 -2.97 36.26 17.43
CA LEU A 232 -3.39 37.46 18.15
C LEU A 232 -2.57 38.67 17.71
N THR A 233 -1.27 38.50 17.50
CA THR A 233 -0.32 39.60 17.28
C THR A 233 0.16 39.73 15.84
N GLY A 234 0.01 38.68 15.02
CA GLY A 234 0.60 38.62 13.68
C GLY A 234 2.12 38.43 13.66
N LEU A 235 2.76 38.36 14.81
CA LEU A 235 4.20 38.08 14.93
C LEU A 235 4.48 36.61 14.66
N LYS A 236 5.76 36.25 14.57
CA LYS A 236 6.15 34.85 14.56
C LYS A 236 5.83 34.22 15.93
N ASN A 237 5.43 32.95 15.95
CA ASN A 237 5.15 32.22 17.17
C ASN A 237 6.37 31.47 17.70
N ARG A 238 6.21 30.77 18.83
CA ARG A 238 7.25 29.94 19.47
C ARG A 238 7.83 28.88 18.52
N ASN A 239 6.98 28.23 17.72
CA ASN A 239 7.46 27.20 16.76
C ASN A 239 8.42 27.81 15.71
N ALA A 240 8.09 29.00 15.21
CA ALA A 240 8.96 29.72 14.29
C ALA A 240 10.31 30.11 14.96
N PHE A 241 10.27 30.48 16.23
CA PHE A 241 11.48 30.75 17.01
C PHE A 241 12.38 29.55 17.12
N GLU A 242 11.84 28.40 17.55
CA GLU A 242 12.60 27.14 17.70
C GLU A 242 13.25 26.71 16.38
N LEU A 243 12.53 26.85 15.27
CA LEU A 243 13.08 26.57 13.95
C LEU A 243 14.19 27.57 13.52
N ASP A 244 13.98 28.87 13.78
CA ASP A 244 14.93 29.90 13.39
C ASP A 244 16.23 29.81 14.21
N ILE A 245 16.14 29.50 15.50
CA ILE A 245 17.31 29.36 16.37
C ILE A 245 18.15 28.11 16.03
N GLN A 246 17.47 26.96 15.76
CA GLN A 246 18.15 25.73 15.34
C GLN A 246 18.94 25.91 14.04
N ASN A 247 18.44 26.74 13.12
CA ASN A 247 19.09 27.00 11.85
C ASN A 247 20.23 28.02 11.92
N ARG A 248 20.48 28.64 13.07
CA ARG A 248 21.43 29.75 13.24
C ARG A 248 22.42 29.53 14.38
N GLN A 249 22.58 28.31 14.85
CA GLN A 249 23.51 27.99 15.99
C GLN A 249 24.97 28.30 15.70
N ASP A 250 25.33 28.43 14.43
CA ASP A 250 26.69 28.77 13.99
C ASP A 250 26.90 30.28 13.78
N GLU A 251 25.89 31.12 14.10
CA GLU A 251 25.95 32.58 13.90
C GLU A 251 25.97 33.28 15.27
N VAL A 252 26.63 34.45 15.33
CA VAL A 252 26.51 35.34 16.49
C VAL A 252 25.12 35.93 16.53
N LEU A 253 24.42 35.77 17.64
CA LEU A 253 23.01 36.16 17.81
C LEU A 253 22.84 37.01 19.06
N GLY A 254 22.24 38.18 18.91
CA GLY A 254 21.64 38.93 20.01
C GLY A 254 20.24 38.39 20.34
N ILE A 255 20.00 38.07 21.59
CA ILE A 255 18.73 37.61 22.11
C ILE A 255 18.20 38.65 23.07
N LEU A 256 17.04 39.20 22.75
CA LEU A 256 16.33 40.14 23.64
C LEU A 256 15.02 39.48 24.07
N LEU A 257 14.82 39.35 25.37
CA LEU A 257 13.56 38.91 25.99
C LEU A 257 12.76 40.12 26.48
N ALA A 258 11.46 40.09 26.26
CA ALA A 258 10.56 41.10 26.76
C ALA A 258 9.31 40.43 27.37
N ASP A 259 8.91 40.89 28.55
CA ASP A 259 7.75 40.39 29.28
C ASP A 259 6.78 41.55 29.55
N LEU A 260 5.50 41.32 29.31
CA LEU A 260 4.43 42.31 29.47
C LEU A 260 3.96 42.38 30.92
N ASN A 261 4.23 43.50 31.58
CA ASN A 261 3.91 43.67 33.00
C ASN A 261 2.42 43.82 33.24
N GLY A 262 1.91 43.18 34.28
CA GLY A 262 0.54 43.42 34.78
C GLY A 262 -0.60 42.81 33.98
N LEU A 263 -0.33 41.99 32.94
CA LEU A 263 -1.35 41.39 32.10
C LEU A 263 -2.44 40.65 32.91
N LYS A 264 -2.07 39.92 33.96
CA LYS A 264 -3.03 39.23 34.82
C LYS A 264 -4.00 40.22 35.49
N LYS A 265 -3.47 41.31 36.03
CA LYS A 265 -4.30 42.36 36.68
C LYS A 265 -5.27 43.00 35.68
N ILE A 266 -4.80 43.26 34.46
CA ILE A 266 -5.65 43.80 33.39
C ILE A 266 -6.75 42.82 33.01
N ASN A 267 -6.42 41.55 32.86
CA ASN A 267 -7.42 40.50 32.57
C ASN A 267 -8.46 40.37 33.68
N ASP A 268 -8.03 40.40 34.93
CA ASP A 268 -8.91 40.28 36.10
C ASP A 268 -9.82 41.49 36.29
N GLU A 269 -9.36 42.71 35.95
CA GLU A 269 -10.07 43.97 36.14
C GLU A 269 -10.96 44.38 34.93
N TYR A 270 -10.44 44.16 33.69
CA TYR A 270 -11.10 44.64 32.45
C TYR A 270 -11.49 43.50 31.49
N GLY A 271 -11.20 42.26 31.83
CA GLY A 271 -11.52 41.08 31.00
C GLY A 271 -10.49 40.80 29.92
N HIS A 272 -10.52 39.55 29.40
CA HIS A 272 -9.54 39.02 28.43
C HIS A 272 -9.50 39.83 27.10
N HIS A 273 -10.59 40.45 26.68
CA HIS A 273 -10.59 41.25 25.46
C HIS A 273 -9.65 42.46 25.55
N ILE A 274 -9.63 43.12 26.70
CA ILE A 274 -8.70 44.25 26.96
C ILE A 274 -7.26 43.73 27.14
N GLY A 275 -7.10 42.57 27.76
CA GLY A 275 -5.79 41.90 27.82
C GLY A 275 -5.22 41.54 26.45
N ASP A 276 -6.08 41.11 25.53
CA ASP A 276 -5.67 40.84 24.13
C ASP A 276 -5.22 42.10 23.40
N GLU A 277 -5.93 43.24 23.61
CA GLU A 277 -5.52 44.56 23.09
C GLU A 277 -4.19 45.02 23.70
N TYR A 278 -3.99 44.75 24.98
CA TYR A 278 -2.75 45.06 25.69
C TYR A 278 -1.56 44.29 25.11
N ILE A 279 -1.75 42.99 24.78
CA ILE A 279 -0.77 42.17 24.10
C ILE A 279 -0.49 42.67 22.69
N ARG A 280 -1.55 43.06 21.91
CA ARG A 280 -1.38 43.62 20.56
C ARG A 280 -0.57 44.92 20.59
N LYS A 281 -0.83 45.80 21.56
CA LYS A 281 -0.06 47.04 21.75
C LYS A 281 1.41 46.77 22.05
N ALA A 282 1.72 45.80 22.93
CA ALA A 282 3.08 45.40 23.23
C ALA A 282 3.80 44.83 21.96
N ALA A 283 3.15 43.94 21.22
CA ALA A 283 3.66 43.41 19.96
C ALA A 283 3.98 44.50 18.95
N LEU A 284 3.12 45.52 18.84
CA LEU A 284 3.29 46.65 17.93
C LEU A 284 4.49 47.52 18.33
N ILE A 285 4.68 47.78 19.62
CA ILE A 285 5.83 48.53 20.14
C ILE A 285 7.13 47.81 19.81
N ILE A 286 7.22 46.53 20.19
CA ILE A 286 8.43 45.71 19.95
C ILE A 286 8.69 45.61 18.46
N GLY A 287 7.66 45.31 17.63
CA GLY A 287 7.77 45.21 16.19
C GLY A 287 8.24 46.49 15.50
N LYS A 288 7.75 47.67 15.94
CA LYS A 288 8.24 48.98 15.43
C LYS A 288 9.70 49.26 15.81
N CYS A 289 10.07 48.96 17.08
CA CYS A 289 11.43 49.16 17.55
C CYS A 289 12.41 48.17 16.92
N ALA A 290 12.00 46.95 16.62
CA ALA A 290 12.81 45.89 16.03
C ALA A 290 12.49 45.63 14.55
N SER A 291 12.13 46.68 13.78
CA SER A 291 11.57 46.55 12.42
C SER A 291 12.40 45.76 11.42
N THR A 292 13.70 45.61 11.63
CA THR A 292 14.64 44.85 10.78
C THR A 292 14.94 43.45 11.34
N CYS A 293 14.41 43.10 12.52
CA CYS A 293 14.72 41.88 13.23
C CYS A 293 13.46 40.99 13.33
N PRO A 294 13.58 39.67 13.30
CA PRO A 294 12.47 38.81 13.58
C PRO A 294 12.04 38.91 15.05
N VAL A 295 10.73 39.15 15.23
CA VAL A 295 10.07 39.23 16.54
C VAL A 295 9.14 38.04 16.69
N TYR A 296 9.15 37.45 17.87
CA TYR A 296 8.39 36.25 18.20
C TYR A 296 7.55 36.50 19.45
N ARG A 297 6.32 36.03 19.46
CA ARG A 297 5.56 35.81 20.70
C ARG A 297 5.85 34.41 21.19
N PHE A 298 6.57 34.31 22.29
CA PHE A 298 7.07 33.03 22.82
C PHE A 298 6.12 32.38 23.81
N GLY A 299 5.44 33.21 24.62
CA GLY A 299 4.45 32.79 25.61
C GLY A 299 3.24 33.72 25.62
N GLY A 300 2.40 33.65 26.66
CA GLY A 300 1.22 34.49 26.81
C GLY A 300 1.56 36.00 26.80
N ASP A 301 2.53 36.39 27.61
CA ASP A 301 3.03 37.74 27.84
C ASP A 301 4.51 37.94 27.46
N GLU A 302 5.14 36.91 26.88
CA GLU A 302 6.57 36.87 26.59
C GLU A 302 6.84 37.04 25.09
N PHE A 303 7.82 37.90 24.77
CA PHE A 303 8.28 38.18 23.42
C PHE A 303 9.79 38.00 23.31
N ILE A 304 10.26 37.57 22.15
CA ILE A 304 11.68 37.43 21.82
C ILE A 304 12.00 38.21 20.57
N VAL A 305 13.14 38.90 20.58
CA VAL A 305 13.73 39.50 19.36
C VAL A 305 15.09 38.83 19.11
N LEU A 306 15.31 38.33 17.91
CA LEU A 306 16.60 37.83 17.46
C LEU A 306 17.29 38.86 16.60
N VAL A 307 18.51 39.26 16.98
CA VAL A 307 19.31 40.23 16.23
C VAL A 307 20.55 39.52 15.71
N LYS A 308 20.73 39.51 14.37
CA LYS A 308 21.86 38.87 13.75
C LYS A 308 23.14 39.70 13.89
N ASN A 309 24.29 39.08 14.23
CA ASN A 309 25.59 39.69 14.42
C ASN A 309 25.55 40.92 15.34
N ALA A 310 24.76 40.85 16.41
CA ALA A 310 24.61 41.96 17.34
C ALA A 310 25.71 41.96 18.40
N ASP A 311 26.18 43.13 18.76
CA ASP A 311 26.97 43.37 19.93
C ASP A 311 26.13 43.87 21.12
N ASP A 312 26.72 43.94 22.31
CA ASP A 312 26.08 44.40 23.54
C ASP A 312 25.49 45.82 23.43
N ASN A 313 26.18 46.72 22.74
CA ASN A 313 25.76 48.13 22.57
C ASN A 313 24.50 48.20 21.70
N GLN A 314 24.44 47.41 20.62
CA GLN A 314 23.28 47.36 19.76
C GLN A 314 22.04 46.84 20.48
N LEU A 315 22.17 45.78 21.31
CA LEU A 315 21.08 45.25 22.11
C LEU A 315 20.65 46.21 23.19
N LYS A 316 21.57 46.84 23.88
CA LYS A 316 21.30 47.90 24.86
C LYS A 316 20.54 49.07 24.23
N THR A 317 20.95 49.50 23.03
CA THR A 317 20.27 50.55 22.29
C THR A 317 18.85 50.16 21.91
N LEU A 318 18.63 48.89 21.46
CA LEU A 318 17.32 48.35 21.16
C LEU A 318 16.41 48.30 22.39
N CYS A 319 16.94 47.79 23.53
CA CYS A 319 16.23 47.83 24.81
C CYS A 319 15.78 49.22 25.19
N ASN A 320 16.70 50.22 25.18
CA ASN A 320 16.41 51.60 25.52
C ASN A 320 15.34 52.19 24.58
N ARG A 321 15.39 51.84 23.28
CA ARG A 321 14.38 52.29 22.33
C ARG A 321 12.98 51.67 22.60
N ILE A 322 12.90 50.43 22.98
CA ILE A 322 11.64 49.79 23.36
C ILE A 322 11.04 50.45 24.61
N LEU A 323 11.87 50.67 25.63
CA LEU A 323 11.46 51.34 26.86
C LEU A 323 11.06 52.79 26.65
N ALA A 324 11.79 53.57 25.87
CA ALA A 324 11.46 54.94 25.54
C ALA A 324 10.18 55.05 24.70
N TYR A 325 9.88 54.05 23.87
CA TYR A 325 8.64 54.02 23.09
C TYR A 325 7.41 53.77 23.98
N GLU A 326 7.57 53.01 25.08
CA GLU A 326 6.56 52.78 26.11
C GLU A 326 6.05 54.15 26.67
N ASP A 327 6.95 55.11 26.89
CA ASP A 327 6.63 56.44 27.42
C ASP A 327 5.96 57.39 26.39
N THR A 328 6.03 57.08 25.09
CA THR A 328 5.43 57.90 24.04
C THR A 328 3.95 57.62 23.76
N ILE A 329 3.42 56.54 24.33
CA ILE A 329 1.99 56.21 24.21
C ILE A 329 1.18 57.21 25.07
N PRO A 330 0.12 57.83 24.52
CA PRO A 330 -0.69 58.76 25.28
C PRO A 330 -1.19 58.12 26.57
N LYS A 331 -0.97 58.82 27.71
CA LYS A 331 -1.44 58.36 29.03
C LYS A 331 -2.99 58.40 29.21
N ASP A 332 -3.68 58.94 28.22
CA ASP A 332 -5.13 58.89 28.11
C ASP A 332 -5.69 57.52 27.69
N CYS A 333 -4.83 56.54 27.49
CA CYS A 333 -5.21 55.16 27.25
C CYS A 333 -5.45 54.50 28.60
N ASP A 334 -6.63 53.94 28.86
CA ASP A 334 -7.02 53.27 30.10
C ASP A 334 -6.05 52.16 30.56
N THR A 335 -5.15 51.71 29.68
CA THR A 335 -4.13 50.69 29.97
C THR A 335 -2.78 51.01 29.30
N PRO A 336 -1.90 51.80 29.96
CA PRO A 336 -0.55 52.06 29.45
C PRO A 336 0.28 50.76 29.44
N VAL A 337 0.96 50.49 28.30
CA VAL A 337 1.79 49.29 28.15
C VAL A 337 3.05 49.40 28.98
N SER A 338 3.34 48.40 29.76
CA SER A 338 4.59 48.30 30.55
C SER A 338 5.35 46.99 30.23
N LEU A 339 6.62 47.13 29.86
CA LEU A 339 7.48 46.03 29.43
C LEU A 339 8.69 45.93 30.39
N SER A 340 9.10 44.70 30.68
CA SER A 340 10.40 44.40 31.30
C SER A 340 11.25 43.72 30.25
N VAL A 341 12.47 44.20 30.04
CA VAL A 341 13.37 43.69 29.00
C VAL A 341 14.71 43.25 29.56
N GLY A 342 15.29 42.23 28.94
CA GLY A 342 16.64 41.77 29.21
C GLY A 342 17.26 41.23 27.96
N TYR A 343 18.57 41.25 27.84
CA TYR A 343 19.26 40.79 26.67
C TYR A 343 20.58 40.08 26.96
N ALA A 344 21.07 39.29 26.03
CA ALA A 344 22.40 38.69 26.04
C ALA A 344 22.85 38.39 24.58
N VAL A 345 24.15 38.24 24.42
CA VAL A 345 24.76 37.87 23.13
C VAL A 345 25.19 36.41 23.17
N TYR A 346 24.81 35.68 22.16
CA TYR A 346 25.30 34.32 21.88
C TYR A 346 26.41 34.41 20.83
N ASP A 347 27.60 33.93 21.17
CA ASP A 347 28.72 33.75 20.25
C ASP A 347 29.07 32.25 20.25
N PRO A 348 28.96 31.55 19.10
CA PRO A 348 29.34 30.15 19.00
C PRO A 348 30.85 29.89 19.20
N ALA A 349 31.70 30.92 19.15
CA ALA A 349 33.12 30.82 19.47
C ALA A 349 33.40 30.80 20.98
N GLU A 350 32.45 31.24 21.79
CA GLU A 350 32.53 31.20 23.26
C GLU A 350 31.98 29.87 23.79
N GLN A 351 32.41 29.43 25.00
CA GLN A 351 31.96 28.14 25.56
C GLN A 351 30.56 28.20 26.16
N ALA A 352 29.86 29.31 26.12
CA ALA A 352 28.52 29.47 26.65
C ALA A 352 27.48 28.76 25.75
N SER A 353 26.62 27.96 26.34
CA SER A 353 25.51 27.37 25.62
C SER A 353 24.42 28.40 25.31
N LEU A 354 23.61 28.15 24.28
CA LEU A 354 22.44 28.98 23.98
C LEU A 354 21.50 29.09 25.18
N GLN A 355 21.41 28.05 26.02
CA GLN A 355 20.59 28.01 27.21
C GLN A 355 21.13 28.94 28.30
N ASP A 356 22.45 29.05 28.43
CA ASP A 356 23.09 29.98 29.40
C ASP A 356 22.81 31.44 28.99
N VAL A 357 22.86 31.73 27.69
CA VAL A 357 22.56 33.06 27.14
C VAL A 357 21.09 33.43 27.41
N PHE A 358 20.17 32.50 27.21
CA PHE A 358 18.76 32.72 27.56
C PHE A 358 18.59 33.01 29.05
N GLN A 359 19.23 32.24 29.93
CA GLN A 359 19.17 32.43 31.36
C GLN A 359 19.74 33.79 31.80
N GLN A 360 20.79 34.26 31.11
CA GLN A 360 21.37 35.57 31.35
C GLN A 360 20.39 36.70 30.97
N ALA A 361 19.76 36.62 29.79
CA ALA A 361 18.77 37.59 29.36
C ALA A 361 17.53 37.60 30.30
N ASP A 362 17.04 36.41 30.71
CA ASP A 362 15.93 36.25 31.62
C ASP A 362 16.24 36.87 32.99
N THR A 363 17.46 36.64 33.50
CA THR A 363 17.90 37.22 34.77
C THR A 363 17.87 38.74 34.75
N GLN A 364 18.28 39.37 33.65
CA GLN A 364 18.23 40.83 33.47
C GLN A 364 16.77 41.32 33.43
N MET A 365 15.94 40.68 32.63
CA MET A 365 14.52 40.99 32.50
C MET A 365 13.79 40.90 33.85
N TYR A 366 14.05 39.82 34.59
CA TYR A 366 13.46 39.61 35.92
C TYR A 366 13.89 40.65 36.96
N LYS A 367 15.17 41.10 36.96
CA LYS A 367 15.64 42.20 37.80
C LYS A 367 14.88 43.49 37.51
N MET A 368 14.67 43.80 36.21
CA MET A 368 13.88 44.96 35.81
C MET A 368 12.42 44.82 36.27
N LYS A 369 11.79 43.65 36.09
CA LYS A 369 10.41 43.37 36.50
C LYS A 369 10.21 43.58 38.01
N LYS A 370 11.19 43.20 38.83
CA LYS A 370 11.17 43.46 40.29
C LYS A 370 11.30 44.95 40.65
N SER A 371 12.14 45.71 39.93
CA SER A 371 12.30 47.14 40.18
C SER A 371 11.08 47.96 39.83
N ARG A 372 10.28 47.51 38.88
CA ARG A 372 9.01 48.16 38.45
C ARG A 372 7.78 47.78 39.28
N LYS A 373 7.87 46.75 40.13
CA LYS A 373 6.82 46.33 41.08
C LYS A 373 6.88 47.08 42.38
N LYS A 374 7.96 47.85 42.64
CA LYS A 374 8.08 48.75 43.79
C LYS A 374 7.54 50.18 43.39
#